data_54533682c82da4791a5a36b2d21aab6a
#
_entry.id   54533682c82da4791a5a36b2d21aab6a
#
_cell.length_a   1.000
_cell.length_b   1.000
_cell.length_c   1.000
_cell.angle_alpha   90.00
_cell.angle_beta   90.00
_cell.angle_gamma   90.00
#
_symmetry.space_group_name_H-M   'P 1'
#
loop_
_entity.id
_entity.type
_entity.pdbx_description
1 polymer ?
#
loop_
_entity_poly.entity_id
_entity_poly.type
_entity_poly.pdbx_seq_one_letter_code
_entity_poly.pdbx_strand_id
1 'polypeptide(L)'
;RTEAVEFCRGLTGYYDGVLIDPPYSYRQISEHYRAKGVKATYKDTSYNFYGRVYEVIAPLIRTGGLAISFGWNSNGVGKVRGFEIIEILLVAHGLHHNDTIVTVERKIQSSQATVDKNKGEK
;
A
#
# COMPACT_ATOMS: atom_id res chain seq x y z
N ARG A 1 10.07 -17.41 -0.69
CA ARG A 1 10.14 -16.07 -0.11
C ARG A 1 10.45 -15.05 -1.19
N THR A 2 9.55 -14.13 -1.43
CA THR A 2 9.64 -13.16 -2.52
C THR A 2 9.43 -11.74 -1.98
N GLU A 3 10.03 -10.78 -2.63
CA GLU A 3 9.78 -9.38 -2.34
C GLU A 3 8.33 -9.04 -2.74
N ALA A 4 7.69 -8.12 -2.01
CA ALA A 4 6.25 -7.85 -2.13
C ALA A 4 5.81 -7.49 -3.55
N VAL A 5 6.58 -6.65 -4.24
CA VAL A 5 6.23 -6.23 -5.61
C VAL A 5 6.26 -7.43 -6.56
N GLU A 6 7.30 -8.26 -6.47
CA GLU A 6 7.42 -9.45 -7.31
C GLU A 6 6.32 -10.45 -7.02
N PHE A 7 6.02 -10.66 -5.74
CA PHE A 7 4.93 -11.54 -5.35
C PHE A 7 3.61 -11.08 -5.96
N CYS A 8 3.28 -9.80 -5.82
CA CYS A 8 2.03 -9.27 -6.35
C CYS A 8 1.95 -9.33 -7.88
N ARG A 9 3.08 -9.14 -8.58
CA ARG A 9 3.11 -9.26 -10.04
C ARG A 9 2.79 -10.67 -10.51
N GLY A 10 3.05 -11.67 -9.69
CA GLY A 10 2.73 -13.06 -10.01
C GLY A 10 1.28 -13.45 -9.76
N LEU A 11 0.50 -12.58 -9.10
CA LEU A 11 -0.89 -12.86 -8.81
C LEU A 11 -1.78 -12.58 -10.01
N THR A 12 -2.83 -13.38 -10.16
CA THR A 12 -3.81 -13.23 -11.24
C THR A 12 -5.22 -13.15 -10.64
N GLY A 13 -6.15 -12.58 -11.40
CA GLY A 13 -7.53 -12.44 -10.96
C GLY A 13 -7.77 -11.21 -10.11
N TYR A 14 -8.91 -11.21 -9.45
CA TYR A 14 -9.33 -10.09 -8.59
C TYR A 14 -9.58 -10.59 -7.19
N TYR A 15 -9.26 -9.73 -6.22
CA TYR A 15 -9.40 -10.03 -4.81
C TYR A 15 -10.39 -9.06 -4.17
N ASP A 16 -11.05 -9.50 -3.10
CA ASP A 16 -12.03 -8.69 -2.37
C ASP A 16 -11.38 -7.62 -1.50
N GLY A 17 -10.12 -7.80 -1.15
CA GLY A 17 -9.42 -6.82 -0.33
C GLY A 17 -7.95 -7.14 -0.15
N VAL A 18 -7.26 -6.19 0.46
CA VAL A 18 -5.84 -6.32 0.77
C VAL A 18 -5.57 -5.67 2.13
N LEU A 19 -4.68 -6.30 2.89
CA LEU A 19 -4.10 -5.73 4.11
C LEU A 19 -2.68 -5.32 3.81
N ILE A 20 -2.35 -4.07 4.06
CA ILE A 20 -1.04 -3.49 3.77
C ILE A 20 -0.42 -3.04 5.08
N ASP A 21 0.55 -3.78 5.59
CA ASP A 21 1.24 -3.49 6.84
C ASP A 21 2.75 -3.49 6.63
N PRO A 22 3.28 -2.48 5.95
CA PRO A 22 4.70 -2.41 5.66
C PRO A 22 5.49 -1.87 6.86
N PRO A 23 6.81 -2.03 6.87
CA PRO A 23 7.65 -1.28 7.80
C PRO A 23 7.48 0.22 7.60
N TYR A 24 7.36 0.97 8.69
CA TYR A 24 6.96 2.37 8.62
C TYR A 24 8.14 3.35 8.46
N SER A 25 9.36 2.93 8.79
CA SER A 25 10.54 3.79 8.74
C SER A 25 11.75 3.03 8.23
N TYR A 26 12.81 3.78 7.83
CA TYR A 26 14.07 3.16 7.44
C TYR A 26 14.58 2.20 8.52
N ARG A 27 14.50 2.61 9.78
CA ARG A 27 14.95 1.78 10.90
C ARG A 27 14.21 0.45 10.94
N GLN A 28 12.89 0.47 10.82
CA GLN A 28 12.08 -0.75 10.85
C GLN A 28 12.39 -1.65 9.66
N ILE A 29 12.51 -1.08 8.48
CA ILE A 29 12.85 -1.83 7.27
C ILE A 29 14.25 -2.45 7.43
N SER A 30 15.20 -1.69 7.94
CA SER A 30 16.56 -2.15 8.16
C SER A 30 16.62 -3.30 9.16
N GLU A 31 15.89 -3.19 10.27
CA GLU A 31 15.79 -4.25 11.27
C GLU A 31 15.14 -5.51 10.69
N HIS A 32 14.09 -5.34 9.92
CA HIS A 32 13.38 -6.44 9.28
C HIS A 32 14.28 -7.19 8.29
N TYR A 33 15.01 -6.47 7.46
CA TYR A 33 15.92 -7.08 6.49
C TYR A 33 17.14 -7.71 7.15
N ARG A 34 17.63 -7.09 8.22
CA ARG A 34 18.75 -7.65 8.99
C ARG A 34 18.37 -9.00 9.62
N ALA A 35 17.15 -9.11 10.15
CA ALA A 35 16.64 -10.37 10.69
C ALA A 35 16.54 -11.45 9.62
N LYS A 36 16.41 -11.08 8.36
CA LYS A 36 16.36 -11.98 7.21
C LYS A 36 17.72 -12.16 6.52
N GLY A 37 18.77 -11.55 7.05
CA GLY A 37 20.09 -11.62 6.46
C GLY A 37 20.29 -10.75 5.21
N VAL A 38 19.43 -9.77 5.00
CA VAL A 38 19.46 -8.87 3.85
C VAL A 38 19.65 -7.44 4.32
N LYS A 39 20.47 -6.67 3.62
CA LYS A 39 20.70 -5.27 3.94
C LYS A 39 19.66 -4.40 3.22
N ALA A 40 18.95 -3.55 3.95
CA ALA A 40 18.03 -2.60 3.36
C ALA A 40 18.78 -1.51 2.61
N THR A 41 18.21 -1.05 1.50
CA THR A 41 18.75 0.06 0.71
C THR A 41 17.83 1.27 0.83
N TYR A 42 18.31 2.42 0.40
CA TYR A 42 17.50 3.63 0.37
C TYR A 42 16.20 3.44 -0.42
N LYS A 43 16.23 2.62 -1.47
CA LYS A 43 15.04 2.34 -2.29
C LYS A 43 13.94 1.65 -1.50
N ASP A 44 14.30 0.87 -0.48
CA ASP A 44 13.32 0.15 0.34
C ASP A 44 12.53 1.06 1.27
N THR A 45 13.03 2.26 1.52
CA THR A 45 12.41 3.22 2.44
C THR A 45 11.85 4.43 1.72
N SER A 46 12.08 4.54 0.41
CA SER A 46 11.68 5.72 -0.35
C SER A 46 10.16 5.70 -0.63
N TYR A 47 9.63 6.87 -0.92
CA TYR A 47 8.25 7.00 -1.41
C TYR A 47 7.98 6.07 -2.59
N ASN A 48 8.98 5.87 -3.45
CA ASN A 48 8.84 5.01 -4.63
C ASN A 48 8.59 3.55 -4.27
N PHE A 49 9.10 3.07 -3.13
CA PHE A 49 8.83 1.70 -2.69
C PHE A 49 7.34 1.48 -2.47
N TYR A 50 6.71 2.36 -1.69
CA TYR A 50 5.27 2.24 -1.44
C TYR A 50 4.46 2.47 -2.70
N GLY A 51 4.86 3.42 -3.51
CA GLY A 51 4.21 3.68 -4.79
C GLY A 51 4.20 2.45 -5.68
N ARG A 52 5.33 1.75 -5.77
CA ARG A 52 5.43 0.52 -6.57
C ARG A 52 4.51 -0.58 -6.04
N VAL A 53 4.45 -0.73 -4.72
CA VAL A 53 3.56 -1.71 -4.09
C VAL A 53 2.10 -1.38 -4.43
N TYR A 54 1.70 -0.13 -4.26
CA TYR A 54 0.34 0.30 -4.56
C TYR A 54 -0.02 0.15 -6.03
N GLU A 55 0.92 0.42 -6.93
CA GLU A 55 0.71 0.27 -8.37
C GLU A 55 0.40 -1.18 -8.77
N VAL A 56 1.07 -2.15 -8.14
CA VAL A 56 0.83 -3.57 -8.46
C VAL A 56 -0.38 -4.13 -7.72
N ILE A 57 -0.72 -3.60 -6.55
CA ILE A 57 -1.85 -4.08 -5.75
C ILE A 57 -3.18 -3.54 -6.29
N ALA A 58 -3.24 -2.27 -6.65
CA ALA A 58 -4.50 -1.62 -7.01
C ALA A 58 -5.30 -2.35 -8.09
N PRO A 59 -4.69 -2.83 -9.19
CA PRO A 59 -5.44 -3.55 -10.22
C PRO A 59 -5.97 -4.90 -9.75
N LEU A 60 -5.39 -5.49 -8.70
CA LEU A 60 -5.78 -6.79 -8.19
C LEU A 60 -7.04 -6.75 -7.33
N ILE A 61 -7.45 -5.55 -6.89
CA ILE A 61 -8.63 -5.40 -6.05
C ILE A 61 -9.83 -5.09 -6.93
N ARG A 62 -10.89 -5.85 -6.78
CA ARG A 62 -12.12 -5.59 -7.53
C ARG A 62 -12.76 -4.26 -7.13
N THR A 63 -13.52 -3.66 -8.01
CA THR A 63 -14.34 -2.50 -7.67
C THR A 63 -15.31 -2.89 -6.54
N GLY A 64 -15.39 -2.05 -5.51
CA GLY A 64 -16.11 -2.36 -4.28
C GLY A 64 -15.27 -3.07 -3.22
N GLY A 65 -14.07 -3.54 -3.59
CA GLY A 65 -13.16 -4.17 -2.63
C GLY A 65 -12.49 -3.16 -1.71
N LEU A 66 -11.83 -3.66 -0.69
CA LEU A 66 -11.25 -2.83 0.37
C LEU A 66 -9.73 -2.90 0.38
N ALA A 67 -9.09 -1.79 0.70
CA ALA A 67 -7.68 -1.75 1.05
C ALA A 67 -7.58 -1.21 2.48
N ILE A 68 -6.92 -1.96 3.35
CA ILE A 68 -6.71 -1.57 4.75
C ILE A 68 -5.21 -1.41 4.95
N SER A 69 -4.80 -0.17 5.20
CA SER A 69 -3.40 0.18 5.35
C SER A 69 -3.09 0.56 6.79
N PHE A 70 -1.94 0.10 7.27
CA PHE A 70 -1.44 0.39 8.61
C PHE A 70 -0.18 1.23 8.46
N GLY A 71 -0.10 2.32 9.21
CA GLY A 71 1.06 3.20 9.11
C GLY A 71 0.99 4.40 10.02
N TRP A 72 1.80 5.40 9.72
CA TRP A 72 1.86 6.66 10.48
C TRP A 72 1.19 7.83 9.75
N ASN A 73 0.54 7.55 8.65
CA ASN A 73 -0.23 8.55 7.91
C ASN A 73 -1.48 7.89 7.31
N SER A 74 -2.36 8.69 6.76
CA SER A 74 -3.61 8.23 6.17
C SER A 74 -3.64 8.37 4.65
N ASN A 75 -2.49 8.31 3.99
CA ASN A 75 -2.44 8.47 2.54
C ASN A 75 -3.05 7.28 1.79
N GLY A 76 -2.80 6.07 2.28
CA GLY A 76 -3.35 4.85 1.69
C GLY A 76 -2.95 4.64 0.23
N VAL A 77 -3.75 3.86 -0.48
CA VAL A 77 -3.55 3.57 -1.90
C VAL A 77 -3.85 4.81 -2.76
N GLY A 78 -4.91 5.53 -2.44
CA GLY A 78 -5.18 6.85 -2.95
C GLY A 78 -6.19 6.94 -4.09
N LYS A 79 -6.69 8.16 -4.29
CA LYS A 79 -7.70 8.46 -5.30
C LYS A 79 -7.20 8.23 -6.72
N VAL A 80 -5.93 8.51 -6.98
CA VAL A 80 -5.34 8.34 -8.31
C VAL A 80 -5.44 6.89 -8.77
N ARG A 81 -5.41 5.96 -7.83
CA ARG A 81 -5.53 4.53 -8.12
C ARG A 81 -6.97 4.02 -8.00
N GLY A 82 -7.93 4.93 -7.80
CA GLY A 82 -9.35 4.61 -7.81
C GLY A 82 -9.92 4.25 -6.45
N PHE A 83 -9.25 4.62 -5.36
CA PHE A 83 -9.68 4.31 -4.01
C PHE A 83 -10.18 5.55 -3.26
N GLU A 84 -11.18 5.36 -2.44
CA GLU A 84 -11.76 6.41 -1.59
C GLU A 84 -11.67 5.98 -0.12
N ILE A 85 -11.22 6.90 0.73
CA ILE A 85 -11.15 6.65 2.17
C ILE A 85 -12.58 6.62 2.73
N ILE A 86 -12.91 5.53 3.42
CA ILE A 86 -14.21 5.38 4.06
C ILE A 86 -14.11 5.40 5.59
N GLU A 87 -12.92 5.12 6.14
CA GLU A 87 -12.73 5.15 7.58
C GLU A 87 -11.25 5.33 7.92
N ILE A 88 -10.98 6.07 8.98
CA ILE A 88 -9.65 6.21 9.55
C ILE A 88 -9.76 5.90 11.04
N LEU A 89 -8.90 5.01 11.53
CA LEU A 89 -8.83 4.63 12.94
C LEU A 89 -7.46 4.97 13.49
N LEU A 90 -7.44 5.47 14.71
CA LEU A 90 -6.20 5.68 15.44
C LEU A 90 -6.08 4.60 16.52
N VAL A 91 -5.01 3.81 16.45
CA VAL A 91 -4.73 2.77 17.42
C VAL A 91 -3.59 3.23 18.32
N ALA A 92 -3.89 3.52 19.56
CA ALA A 92 -2.91 3.98 20.53
C ALA A 92 -2.12 2.79 21.08
N HIS A 93 -0.80 2.92 21.10
CA HIS A 93 0.10 1.85 21.58
C HIS A 93 0.73 2.13 22.94
N GLY A 94 0.46 3.30 23.53
CA GLY A 94 0.98 3.67 24.85
C GLY A 94 2.28 4.45 24.82
N LEU A 95 2.88 4.65 25.99
CA LEU A 95 3.86 5.69 26.26
C LEU A 95 5.14 5.69 25.43
N HIS A 96 5.62 4.55 24.98
CA HIS A 96 6.91 4.46 24.30
C HIS A 96 6.81 4.02 22.84
N HIS A 97 5.60 4.00 22.29
CA HIS A 97 5.35 3.54 20.94
C HIS A 97 4.53 4.56 20.17
N ASN A 98 4.82 4.73 18.90
CA ASN A 98 4.01 5.57 18.03
C ASN A 98 2.66 4.91 17.79
N ASP A 99 1.63 5.72 17.72
CA ASP A 99 0.29 5.23 17.39
C ASP A 99 0.25 4.77 15.94
N THR A 100 -0.64 3.83 15.65
CA THR A 100 -0.85 3.35 14.29
C THR A 100 -2.12 3.97 13.73
N ILE A 101 -2.04 4.48 12.52
CA ILE A 101 -3.19 4.95 11.77
C ILE A 101 -3.62 3.82 10.83
N VAL A 102 -4.88 3.42 10.96
CA VAL A 102 -5.47 2.42 10.07
C VAL A 102 -6.38 3.15 9.09
N THR A 103 -6.06 3.07 7.82
CA THR A 103 -6.83 3.71 6.76
C THR A 103 -7.58 2.65 5.98
N VAL A 104 -8.91 2.75 5.96
CA VAL A 104 -9.76 1.85 5.20
C VAL A 104 -10.26 2.56 3.96
N GLU A 105 -9.98 1.99 2.81
CA GLU A 105 -10.37 2.55 1.52
C GLU A 105 -11.21 1.54 0.75
N ARG A 106 -12.12 2.04 -0.07
CA ARG A 106 -12.91 1.23 -1.00
C ARG A 106 -12.51 1.59 -2.42
N LYS A 107 -12.33 0.58 -3.25
CA LYS A 107 -12.09 0.82 -4.67
C LYS A 107 -13.40 1.18 -5.34
N ILE A 108 -13.47 2.37 -5.91
CA ILE A 108 -14.69 2.92 -6.52
C ILE A 108 -14.62 2.90 -8.04
N GLN A 109 -13.42 2.80 -8.62
CA GLN A 109 -13.24 2.79 -10.07
C GLN A 109 -11.86 2.24 -10.43
N SER A 110 -11.62 2.01 -11.71
CA SER A 110 -10.30 1.63 -12.20
C SER A 110 -9.29 2.75 -11.94
N SER A 111 -7.99 2.40 -11.96
CA SER A 111 -6.91 3.36 -11.74
C SER A 111 -7.12 4.61 -12.60
N GLN A 112 -7.03 5.79 -12.00
CA GLN A 112 -7.23 7.06 -12.69
C GLN A 112 -6.17 7.31 -13.77
N ALA A 113 -4.96 6.79 -13.58
CA ALA A 113 -3.91 6.91 -14.59
C ALA A 113 -4.35 6.27 -15.92
N THR A 114 -5.03 5.11 -15.86
CA THR A 114 -5.58 4.46 -17.05
C THR A 114 -6.72 5.27 -17.65
N VAL A 115 -7.59 5.80 -16.81
CA VAL A 115 -8.72 6.64 -17.24
C VAL A 115 -8.22 7.89 -17.95
N ASP A 116 -7.19 8.55 -17.42
CA ASP A 116 -6.62 9.76 -18.00
C ASP A 116 -6.00 9.49 -19.38
N LYS A 117 -5.34 8.33 -19.55
CA LYS A 117 -4.82 7.92 -20.85
C LYS A 117 -5.93 7.79 -21.88
N ASN A 118 -7.05 7.20 -21.50
CA ASN A 118 -8.20 7.04 -22.38
C ASN A 118 -8.80 8.40 -22.75
N LYS A 119 -8.85 9.33 -21.81
CA LYS A 119 -9.32 10.69 -22.08
C LYS A 119 -8.41 11.43 -23.04
N GLY A 120 -7.10 11.23 -22.92
CA GLY A 120 -6.13 11.86 -23.81
C GLY A 120 -6.24 11.42 -25.25
N GLU A 121 -6.86 10.30 -25.53
CA GLU A 121 -7.07 9.77 -26.87
C GLU A 121 -8.29 10.37 -27.58
N LYS A 122 -9.07 11.13 -26.85
CA LYS A 122 -10.23 11.81 -27.41
C LYS A 122 -9.86 13.18 -27.95
#